data_c292e2858f0bcebed47d1bbabe77c4fd
#
_entry.id   c292e2858f0bcebed47d1bbabe77c4fd
#
_cell.length_a   1.000
_cell.length_b   1.000
_cell.length_c   1.000
_cell.angle_alpha   90.00
_cell.angle_beta   90.00
_cell.angle_gamma   90.00
#
_symmetry.space_group_name_H-M   'P 1'
#
loop_
_entity.id
_entity.type
_entity.pdbx_description
1 polymer ?
#
loop_
_entity_poly.entity_id
_entity_poly.type
_entity_poly.pdbx_seq_one_letter_code
_entity_poly.pdbx_strand_id
1 'polypeptide(L)'
;MSFGTAIATFWGKYATFTGRARRSEYWYAQLFVALVSIAIGIVFPGEGDSNSAASNLWTLATLVPSLAIGARRLHDTGRTGKNLWWLVLPIVGWIILVVYLVEDSKPGANEYGDPVK
;
A
#
# COMPACT_ATOMS: atom_id res chain seq x y z
N MET A 1 -7.74 12.58 5.14
CA MET A 1 -8.53 11.44 4.59
C MET A 1 -8.94 10.55 5.73
N SER A 2 -10.20 10.13 5.77
CA SER A 2 -10.69 9.21 6.80
C SER A 2 -10.29 7.77 6.47
N PHE A 3 -10.34 6.91 7.49
CA PHE A 3 -10.05 5.49 7.32
C PHE A 3 -11.01 4.84 6.30
N GLY A 4 -12.30 5.11 6.41
CA GLY A 4 -13.28 4.56 5.48
C GLY A 4 -13.07 5.01 4.04
N THR A 5 -12.73 6.29 3.85
CA THR A 5 -12.43 6.81 2.51
C THR A 5 -11.17 6.17 1.94
N ALA A 6 -10.16 5.96 2.78
CA ALA A 6 -8.93 5.29 2.34
C ALA A 6 -9.20 3.87 1.87
N ILE A 7 -10.04 3.12 2.59
CA ILE A 7 -10.43 1.75 2.19
C ILE A 7 -11.18 1.78 0.86
N ALA A 8 -12.15 2.68 0.71
CA ALA A 8 -12.91 2.79 -0.52
C ALA A 8 -12.01 3.12 -1.71
N THR A 9 -11.05 4.03 -1.53
CA THR A 9 -10.11 4.40 -2.57
C THR A 9 -9.16 3.26 -2.90
N PHE A 10 -8.73 2.50 -1.91
CA PHE A 10 -7.86 1.34 -2.10
C PHE A 10 -8.49 0.35 -3.08
N TRP A 11 -9.75 0.00 -2.87
CA TRP A 11 -10.46 -0.91 -3.76
C TRP A 11 -10.91 -0.24 -5.06
N GLY A 12 -11.31 1.03 -5.01
CA GLY A 12 -11.76 1.77 -6.19
C GLY A 12 -10.65 2.01 -7.20
N LYS A 13 -9.42 2.13 -6.74
CA LYS A 13 -8.23 2.29 -7.59
C LYS A 13 -7.38 1.03 -7.60
N TYR A 14 -8.02 -0.12 -7.68
CA TYR A 14 -7.41 -1.45 -7.54
C TYR A 14 -6.14 -1.63 -8.37
N ALA A 15 -6.14 -1.20 -9.61
CA ALA A 15 -5.00 -1.34 -10.51
C ALA A 15 -4.58 0.01 -11.11
N THR A 16 -4.79 1.10 -10.38
CA THR A 16 -4.43 2.45 -10.84
C THR A 16 -3.03 2.79 -10.34
N PHE A 17 -2.07 2.76 -11.26
CA PHE A 17 -0.66 3.04 -10.98
C PHE A 17 -0.26 4.47 -11.31
N THR A 18 -1.17 5.28 -11.83
CA THR A 18 -0.94 6.68 -12.14
C THR A 18 -1.53 7.58 -11.06
N GLY A 19 -1.04 8.80 -10.97
CA GLY A 19 -1.52 9.76 -9.96
C GLY A 19 -0.73 9.68 -8.67
N ARG A 20 -1.30 10.24 -7.62
CA ARG A 20 -0.63 10.38 -6.33
C ARG A 20 -1.54 9.85 -5.21
N ALA A 21 -0.92 9.41 -4.11
CA ALA A 21 -1.63 9.01 -2.90
C ALA A 21 -1.01 9.71 -1.70
N ARG A 22 -1.86 10.29 -0.85
CA ARG A 22 -1.37 10.96 0.36
C ARG A 22 -0.94 9.93 1.40
N ARG A 23 -0.16 10.38 2.39
CA ARG A 23 0.37 9.52 3.45
C ARG A 23 -0.74 8.78 4.21
N SER A 24 -1.82 9.48 4.57
CA SER A 24 -2.93 8.86 5.29
C SER A 24 -3.65 7.80 4.46
N GLU A 25 -3.82 8.02 3.15
CA GLU A 25 -4.43 7.03 2.26
C GLU A 25 -3.63 5.73 2.26
N TYR A 26 -2.31 5.83 2.11
CA TYR A 26 -1.45 4.66 2.06
C TYR A 26 -1.47 3.88 3.39
N TRP A 27 -1.22 4.57 4.50
CA TRP A 27 -1.06 3.90 5.77
C TRP A 27 -2.38 3.38 6.34
N TYR A 28 -3.51 4.06 6.10
CA TYR A 28 -4.82 3.54 6.47
C TYR A 28 -5.17 2.30 5.67
N ALA A 29 -4.85 2.27 4.37
CA ALA A 29 -5.06 1.09 3.55
C ALA A 29 -4.22 -0.09 4.04
N GLN A 30 -2.95 0.14 4.37
CA GLN A 30 -2.08 -0.90 4.90
C GLN A 30 -2.55 -1.40 6.27
N LEU A 31 -3.05 -0.50 7.12
CA LEU A 31 -3.64 -0.89 8.39
C LEU A 31 -4.86 -1.81 8.16
N PHE A 32 -5.73 -1.46 7.22
CA PHE A 32 -6.87 -2.30 6.86
C PHE A 32 -6.42 -3.69 6.42
N VAL A 33 -5.44 -3.77 5.52
CA VAL A 33 -4.90 -5.06 5.05
C VAL A 33 -4.37 -5.89 6.21
N ALA A 34 -3.63 -5.26 7.12
CA ALA A 34 -3.06 -5.95 8.28
C ALA A 34 -4.14 -6.44 9.24
N LEU A 35 -5.16 -5.62 9.51
CA LEU A 35 -6.26 -5.99 10.41
C LEU A 35 -7.04 -7.18 9.87
N VAL A 36 -7.31 -7.22 8.57
CA VAL A 36 -8.00 -8.35 7.95
C VAL A 36 -7.12 -9.59 7.98
N SER A 37 -5.82 -9.44 7.77
CA SER A 37 -4.88 -10.56 7.85
C SER A 37 -4.88 -11.20 9.25
N ILE A 38 -4.89 -10.36 10.29
CA ILE A 38 -4.96 -10.83 11.69
C ILE A 38 -6.28 -11.55 11.93
N ALA A 39 -7.40 -10.99 11.47
CA ALA A 39 -8.73 -11.58 11.63
C ALA A 39 -8.80 -12.95 10.95
N ILE A 40 -8.22 -13.11 9.78
CA ILE A 40 -8.17 -14.39 9.07
C ILE A 40 -7.41 -15.43 9.92
N GLY A 41 -6.29 -15.05 10.50
CA GLY A 41 -5.52 -15.95 11.36
C GLY A 41 -6.27 -16.38 12.61
N ILE A 42 -7.14 -15.52 13.15
CA ILE A 42 -7.98 -15.85 14.31
C ILE A 42 -9.15 -16.75 13.92
N VAL A 43 -9.82 -16.45 12.80
CA VAL A 43 -11.02 -17.17 12.35
C VAL A 43 -10.67 -18.57 11.83
N PHE A 44 -9.47 -18.76 11.27
CA PHE A 44 -9.04 -20.04 10.72
C PHE A 44 -7.81 -20.60 11.45
N PRO A 45 -7.87 -20.80 12.78
CA PRO A 45 -6.70 -21.19 13.56
C PRO A 45 -6.21 -22.61 13.27
N GLY A 46 -7.05 -23.47 12.73
CA GLY A 46 -6.67 -24.84 12.41
C GLY A 46 -5.73 -24.98 11.23
N GLU A 47 -5.68 -23.94 10.39
CA GLU A 47 -4.75 -23.88 9.27
C GLU A 47 -3.53 -23.03 9.57
N GLY A 48 -3.52 -22.43 10.65
CA GLY A 48 -2.58 -21.81 11.58
C GLY A 48 -1.38 -21.04 11.09
N ASP A 49 -1.06 -21.02 9.84
CA ASP A 49 0.14 -20.34 9.35
C ASP A 49 -0.15 -19.56 8.08
N SER A 50 0.90 -18.96 7.54
CA SER A 50 0.84 -18.17 6.32
C SER A 50 0.48 -18.98 5.08
N ASN A 51 0.35 -20.32 5.19
CA ASN A 51 0.02 -21.20 4.08
C ASN A 51 -1.46 -21.58 4.02
N SER A 52 -2.32 -21.00 4.89
CA SER A 52 -3.75 -21.26 4.81
C SER A 52 -4.32 -20.72 3.50
N ALA A 53 -5.34 -21.42 2.97
CA ALA A 53 -6.01 -20.98 1.74
C ALA A 53 -6.59 -19.59 1.86
N ALA A 54 -7.20 -19.29 3.02
CA ALA A 54 -7.79 -17.97 3.26
C ALA A 54 -6.72 -16.86 3.26
N SER A 55 -5.59 -17.08 3.92
CA SER A 55 -4.48 -16.13 3.94
C SER A 55 -3.89 -15.91 2.55
N ASN A 56 -3.73 -17.00 1.79
CA ASN A 56 -3.19 -16.90 0.43
C ASN A 56 -4.12 -16.15 -0.50
N LEU A 57 -5.43 -16.38 -0.41
CA LEU A 57 -6.42 -15.64 -1.20
C LEU A 57 -6.40 -14.15 -0.87
N TRP A 58 -6.31 -13.81 0.41
CA TRP A 58 -6.24 -12.41 0.82
C TRP A 58 -4.96 -11.74 0.30
N THR A 59 -3.83 -12.42 0.40
CA THR A 59 -2.56 -11.90 -0.12
C THR A 59 -2.64 -11.64 -1.62
N LEU A 60 -3.19 -12.58 -2.38
CA LEU A 60 -3.34 -12.41 -3.82
C LEU A 60 -4.33 -11.29 -4.15
N ALA A 61 -5.44 -11.21 -3.41
CA ALA A 61 -6.46 -10.18 -3.65
C ALA A 61 -5.92 -8.76 -3.38
N THR A 62 -5.00 -8.61 -2.44
CA THR A 62 -4.45 -7.30 -2.08
C THR A 62 -3.13 -6.98 -2.74
N LEU A 63 -2.52 -7.92 -3.45
CA LEU A 63 -1.20 -7.71 -4.06
C LEU A 63 -1.22 -6.55 -5.06
N VAL A 64 -2.12 -6.58 -6.03
CA VAL A 64 -2.20 -5.55 -7.07
C VAL A 64 -2.57 -4.19 -6.47
N PRO A 65 -3.64 -4.05 -5.65
CA PRO A 65 -3.96 -2.74 -5.08
C PRO A 65 -2.89 -2.23 -4.11
N SER A 66 -2.15 -3.10 -3.42
CA SER A 66 -1.04 -2.67 -2.57
C SER A 66 0.11 -2.12 -3.40
N LEU A 67 0.45 -2.75 -4.51
CA LEU A 67 1.46 -2.23 -5.43
C LEU A 67 1.00 -0.92 -6.05
N ALA A 68 -0.28 -0.83 -6.43
CA ALA A 68 -0.84 0.37 -7.03
C ALA A 68 -0.77 1.57 -6.08
N ILE A 69 -1.19 1.39 -4.82
CA ILE A 69 -1.14 2.48 -3.85
C ILE A 69 0.30 2.82 -3.47
N GLY A 70 1.19 1.84 -3.44
CA GLY A 70 2.62 2.07 -3.22
C GLY A 70 3.23 2.94 -4.31
N ALA A 71 2.93 2.65 -5.56
CA ALA A 71 3.39 3.45 -6.69
C ALA A 71 2.83 4.88 -6.61
N ARG A 72 1.53 5.03 -6.34
CA ARG A 72 0.91 6.36 -6.19
C ARG A 72 1.50 7.13 -5.01
N ARG A 73 1.86 6.44 -3.93
CA ARG A 73 2.50 7.09 -2.78
C ARG A 73 3.91 7.58 -3.12
N LEU A 74 4.68 6.79 -3.87
CA LEU A 74 5.99 7.22 -4.36
C LEU A 74 5.87 8.43 -5.29
N HIS A 75 4.85 8.45 -6.16
CA HIS A 75 4.57 9.60 -7.02
C HIS A 75 4.27 10.86 -6.21
N ASP A 76 3.57 10.71 -5.09
CA ASP A 76 3.23 11.84 -4.23
C ASP A 76 4.47 12.49 -3.60
N THR A 77 5.55 11.75 -3.44
CA THR A 77 6.83 12.28 -2.96
C THR A 77 7.78 12.60 -4.12
N GLY A 78 7.31 12.56 -5.35
CA GLY A 78 8.11 12.90 -6.53
C GLY A 78 8.99 11.77 -7.05
N ARG A 79 8.78 10.53 -6.60
CA ARG A 79 9.57 9.37 -7.01
C ARG A 79 8.79 8.49 -7.96
N THR A 80 9.51 7.76 -8.84
CA THR A 80 8.85 6.84 -9.75
C THR A 80 8.43 5.56 -9.02
N GLY A 81 7.39 4.88 -9.54
CA GLY A 81 6.95 3.59 -9.00
C GLY A 81 8.01 2.50 -9.10
N LYS A 82 9.03 2.69 -9.92
CA LYS A 82 10.16 1.76 -10.01
C LYS A 82 10.90 1.58 -8.68
N ASN A 83 10.75 2.54 -7.75
CA ASN A 83 11.32 2.40 -6.41
C ASN A 83 10.74 1.23 -5.63
N LEU A 84 9.63 0.64 -6.07
CA LEU A 84 9.11 -0.60 -5.48
C LEU A 84 10.08 -1.78 -5.64
N TRP A 85 11.02 -1.70 -6.59
CA TRP A 85 12.06 -2.72 -6.73
C TRP A 85 12.96 -2.84 -5.51
N TRP A 86 12.97 -1.84 -4.60
CA TRP A 86 13.66 -1.98 -3.33
C TRP A 86 13.16 -3.16 -2.50
N LEU A 87 11.95 -3.66 -2.77
CA LEU A 87 11.43 -4.85 -2.11
C LEU A 87 12.27 -6.10 -2.40
N VAL A 88 13.01 -6.11 -3.52
CA VAL A 88 13.87 -7.23 -3.91
C VAL A 88 15.12 -7.32 -3.04
N LEU A 89 15.56 -6.21 -2.45
CA LEU A 89 16.71 -6.19 -1.55
C LEU A 89 16.21 -6.32 -0.10
N PRO A 90 16.38 -7.47 0.54
CA PRO A 90 15.87 -7.65 1.90
C PRO A 90 16.61 -6.73 2.88
N ILE A 91 15.89 -6.27 3.90
CA ILE A 91 16.37 -5.40 4.97
C ILE A 91 16.75 -4.01 4.48
N VAL A 92 17.86 -3.85 3.73
CA VAL A 92 18.33 -2.54 3.28
C VAL A 92 17.30 -1.87 2.37
N GLY A 93 16.81 -2.61 1.36
CA GLY A 93 15.80 -2.10 0.44
C GLY A 93 14.48 -1.79 1.15
N TRP A 94 14.07 -2.61 2.10
CA TRP A 94 12.86 -2.39 2.87
C TRP A 94 12.95 -1.13 3.73
N ILE A 95 14.08 -0.88 4.35
CA ILE A 95 14.30 0.34 5.15
C ILE A 95 14.21 1.57 4.25
N ILE A 96 14.87 1.55 3.09
CA ILE A 96 14.82 2.66 2.14
C ILE A 96 13.38 2.92 1.69
N LEU A 97 12.65 1.87 1.34
CA LEU A 97 11.29 1.99 0.88
C LEU A 97 10.37 2.56 1.97
N VAL A 98 10.50 2.11 3.20
CA VAL A 98 9.70 2.62 4.33
C VAL A 98 9.98 4.11 4.53
N VAL A 99 11.24 4.53 4.47
CA VAL A 99 11.60 5.95 4.57
C VAL A 99 10.88 6.76 3.50
N TYR A 100 10.86 6.28 2.26
CA TYR A 100 10.16 6.98 1.18
C TYR A 100 8.65 7.05 1.40
N LEU A 101 8.06 5.97 1.89
CA LEU A 101 6.61 5.88 2.07
C LEU A 101 6.09 6.72 3.24
N VAL A 102 6.93 6.99 4.26
CA VAL A 102 6.53 7.83 5.39
C VAL A 102 6.77 9.32 5.17
N GLU A 103 7.46 9.71 4.11
CA GLU A 103 7.66 11.11 3.80
C GLU A 103 6.32 11.79 3.55
N ASP A 104 6.25 13.09 3.86
CA ASP A 104 5.05 13.86 3.58
C ASP A 104 4.91 14.14 2.09
N SER A 105 3.69 14.47 1.65
CA SER A 105 3.41 14.81 0.26
C SER A 105 4.23 16.00 -0.19
N LYS A 106 4.76 15.97 -1.42
CA LYS A 106 5.42 17.13 -2.00
C LYS A 106 4.39 18.22 -2.25
N PRO A 107 4.69 19.48 -1.90
CA PRO A 107 3.77 20.58 -2.17
C PRO A 107 3.69 20.86 -3.67
N GLY A 108 2.51 21.30 -4.13
CA GLY A 108 2.29 21.66 -5.52
C GLY A 108 2.19 20.45 -6.45
N ALA A 109 1.86 20.73 -7.70
CA ALA A 109 1.79 19.71 -8.73
C ALA A 109 3.18 19.23 -9.12
N ASN A 110 3.29 17.96 -9.48
CA ASN A 110 4.51 17.39 -10.02
C ASN A 110 4.18 16.61 -11.30
N GLU A 111 5.15 15.91 -11.87
CA GLU A 111 4.95 15.15 -13.12
C GLU A 111 3.88 14.06 -13.00
N TYR A 112 3.45 13.70 -11.78
CA TYR A 112 2.47 12.65 -11.53
C TYR A 112 1.08 13.19 -11.21
N GLY A 113 0.90 14.50 -11.22
CA GLY A 113 -0.41 15.10 -11.05
C GLY A 113 -0.45 16.23 -10.01
N ASP A 114 -1.67 16.67 -9.72
CA ASP A 114 -1.93 17.70 -8.74
C ASP A 114 -1.77 17.18 -7.31
N PRO A 115 -1.45 18.04 -6.33
CA PRO A 115 -1.33 17.62 -4.95
C PRO A 115 -2.65 17.06 -4.42
N VAL A 116 -2.56 15.98 -3.63
CA VAL A 116 -3.72 15.32 -3.01
C VAL A 116 -3.84 15.67 -1.53
N LYS A 117 -2.92 16.47 -1.02
CA LYS A 117 -2.91 16.89 0.38
C LYS A 117 -3.43 18.30 0.53
#